data_c4103eaff7f8f20c9f131e016c308dfd
#
_entry.id   c4103eaff7f8f20c9f131e016c308dfd
#
_cell.length_a   1.000
_cell.length_b   1.000
_cell.length_c   1.000
_cell.angle_alpha   90.00
_cell.angle_beta   90.00
_cell.angle_gamma   90.00
#
_symmetry.space_group_name_H-M   'P 1'
#
loop_
_entity.id
_entity.type
_entity.pdbx_description
1 polymer ?
#
loop_
_entity_poly.entity_id
_entity_poly.type
_entity_poly.pdbx_seq_one_letter_code
_entity_poly.pdbx_strand_id
1 'polypeptide(L)'
;LATDAPRRPRWKRILRLVVFLLVLASPFWVRALAMEMDYFRVRRVEIVGTRYIAPSSLLALLALDSTASVWARLGPLGERVATHRQVGEVRVRRKLPGTLILEVRENLPVALVESPEGLVAYDGDARVLPIDPSRTAVDVPVLARRDSSALRLLDDLRLFEPPLYARISDVRWDERGGMRVLLTGLLVRATAGTTAERFAEILPVEQDLARRGVRARELDLRYRDQIVARIE
;
A
#
# COMPACT_ATOMS: atom_id res chain seq x y z
N LEU A 1 -15.59 -78.72 -27.90
CA LEU A 1 -16.25 -77.85 -26.92
C LEU A 1 -15.59 -76.54 -26.93
N ALA A 2 -16.15 -75.53 -27.69
CA ALA A 2 -15.70 -74.19 -27.73
C ALA A 2 -16.35 -73.42 -26.55
N THR A 3 -15.51 -72.95 -25.65
CA THR A 3 -15.93 -72.15 -24.47
C THR A 3 -16.15 -70.73 -24.92
N ASP A 4 -17.40 -70.33 -25.03
CA ASP A 4 -17.79 -68.92 -25.35
C ASP A 4 -17.48 -68.02 -24.15
N ALA A 5 -16.42 -67.22 -24.29
CA ALA A 5 -16.05 -66.27 -23.23
C ALA A 5 -17.09 -65.14 -23.19
N PRO A 6 -17.64 -64.77 -22.00
CA PRO A 6 -18.67 -63.77 -21.90
C PRO A 6 -18.18 -62.41 -22.33
N ARG A 7 -18.73 -61.89 -23.45
CA ARG A 7 -18.46 -60.55 -23.97
C ARG A 7 -18.88 -59.49 -22.91
N ARG A 8 -17.89 -58.97 -22.16
CA ARG A 8 -18.13 -57.88 -21.19
C ARG A 8 -18.93 -56.77 -21.85
N PRO A 9 -20.07 -56.39 -21.31
CA PRO A 9 -21.02 -55.49 -21.97
C PRO A 9 -20.37 -54.10 -22.14
N ARG A 10 -20.24 -53.67 -23.40
CA ARG A 10 -19.62 -52.39 -23.81
C ARG A 10 -20.26 -51.16 -23.15
N TRP A 11 -21.54 -51.28 -22.74
CA TRP A 11 -22.29 -50.21 -22.09
C TRP A 11 -21.68 -49.79 -20.73
N LYS A 12 -21.07 -50.68 -19.96
CA LYS A 12 -20.37 -50.38 -18.71
C LYS A 12 -19.13 -49.52 -18.95
N ARG A 13 -18.46 -49.67 -20.08
CA ARG A 13 -17.32 -48.80 -20.47
C ARG A 13 -17.80 -47.42 -20.90
N ILE A 14 -18.88 -47.37 -21.64
CA ILE A 14 -19.52 -46.10 -22.06
C ILE A 14 -20.03 -45.35 -20.84
N LEU A 15 -20.71 -46.02 -19.92
CA LEU A 15 -21.20 -45.42 -18.68
C LEU A 15 -20.05 -44.84 -17.83
N ARG A 16 -18.93 -45.57 -17.69
CA ARG A 16 -17.76 -45.07 -16.98
C ARG A 16 -17.16 -43.86 -17.67
N LEU A 17 -17.08 -43.84 -18.98
CA LEU A 17 -16.60 -42.71 -19.76
C LEU A 17 -17.51 -41.50 -19.56
N VAL A 18 -18.81 -41.66 -19.63
CA VAL A 18 -19.79 -40.59 -19.41
C VAL A 18 -19.68 -40.02 -17.99
N VAL A 19 -19.62 -40.90 -16.98
CA VAL A 19 -19.42 -40.49 -15.58
C VAL A 19 -18.09 -39.74 -15.42
N PHE A 20 -17.02 -40.24 -16.02
CA PHE A 20 -15.72 -39.59 -15.99
C PHE A 20 -15.77 -38.19 -16.63
N LEU A 21 -16.41 -38.03 -17.79
CA LEU A 21 -16.60 -36.75 -18.45
C LEU A 21 -17.48 -35.79 -17.64
N LEU A 22 -18.55 -36.28 -17.00
CA LEU A 22 -19.38 -35.50 -16.10
C LEU A 22 -18.61 -35.02 -14.88
N VAL A 23 -17.78 -35.88 -14.28
CA VAL A 23 -16.92 -35.51 -13.17
C VAL A 23 -15.87 -34.49 -13.60
N LEU A 24 -15.25 -34.68 -14.78
CA LEU A 24 -14.27 -33.75 -15.35
C LEU A 24 -14.89 -32.39 -15.68
N ALA A 25 -16.13 -32.37 -16.15
CA ALA A 25 -16.89 -31.14 -16.45
C ALA A 25 -17.54 -30.52 -15.21
N SER A 26 -17.55 -31.23 -14.07
CA SER A 26 -18.25 -30.79 -12.85
C SER A 26 -17.84 -29.40 -12.35
N PRO A 27 -16.56 -28.97 -12.42
CA PRO A 27 -16.17 -27.63 -11.98
C PRO A 27 -16.88 -26.49 -12.73
N PHE A 28 -17.28 -26.73 -13.97
CA PHE A 28 -17.94 -25.73 -14.81
C PHE A 28 -19.44 -25.59 -14.49
N TRP A 29 -20.17 -26.69 -14.47
CA TRP A 29 -21.61 -26.62 -14.25
C TRP A 29 -21.99 -26.46 -12.77
N VAL A 30 -21.20 -27.04 -11.82
CA VAL A 30 -21.38 -26.80 -10.39
C VAL A 30 -21.19 -25.32 -10.05
N ARG A 31 -20.20 -24.67 -10.67
CA ARG A 31 -20.01 -23.23 -10.51
C ARG A 31 -21.18 -22.44 -11.07
N ALA A 32 -21.68 -22.79 -12.26
CA ALA A 32 -22.82 -22.10 -12.85
C ALA A 32 -24.07 -22.23 -11.95
N LEU A 33 -24.36 -23.42 -11.46
CA LEU A 33 -25.45 -23.66 -10.53
C LEU A 33 -25.27 -22.88 -9.21
N ALA A 34 -24.05 -22.88 -8.66
CA ALA A 34 -23.75 -22.17 -7.42
C ALA A 34 -23.91 -20.64 -7.56
N MET A 35 -23.72 -20.08 -8.76
CA MET A 35 -23.97 -18.65 -9.01
C MET A 35 -25.44 -18.26 -8.88
N GLU A 36 -26.36 -19.15 -9.19
CA GLU A 36 -27.79 -18.89 -9.13
C GLU A 36 -28.39 -19.13 -7.73
N MET A 37 -27.65 -19.82 -6.85
CA MET A 37 -28.14 -20.12 -5.50
C MET A 37 -28.04 -18.89 -4.59
N ASP A 38 -29.14 -18.50 -3.96
CA ASP A 38 -29.22 -17.41 -2.98
C ASP A 38 -28.27 -17.59 -1.80
N TYR A 39 -27.90 -18.84 -1.49
CA TYR A 39 -26.96 -19.19 -0.44
C TYR A 39 -25.58 -18.58 -0.66
N PHE A 40 -25.14 -18.43 -1.92
CA PHE A 40 -23.85 -17.87 -2.31
C PHE A 40 -23.90 -16.40 -2.74
N ARG A 41 -25.00 -15.70 -2.51
CA ARG A 41 -25.08 -14.25 -2.72
C ARG A 41 -24.15 -13.51 -1.77
N VAL A 42 -23.54 -12.43 -2.24
CA VAL A 42 -22.71 -11.57 -1.41
C VAL A 42 -23.60 -10.83 -0.41
N ARG A 43 -23.43 -11.16 0.85
CA ARG A 43 -24.14 -10.56 1.99
C ARG A 43 -23.26 -9.62 2.79
N ARG A 44 -21.94 -9.78 2.69
CA ARG A 44 -20.97 -9.03 3.47
C ARG A 44 -19.72 -8.75 2.62
N VAL A 45 -19.17 -7.55 2.78
CA VAL A 45 -17.85 -7.19 2.29
C VAL A 45 -17.01 -6.78 3.49
N GLU A 46 -15.94 -7.51 3.74
CA GLU A 46 -14.95 -7.19 4.77
C GLU A 46 -13.82 -6.42 4.09
N ILE A 47 -13.54 -5.18 4.53
CA ILE A 47 -12.46 -4.35 4.00
C ILE A 47 -11.35 -4.30 5.02
N VAL A 48 -10.13 -4.61 4.60
CA VAL A 48 -8.95 -4.70 5.46
C VAL A 48 -7.80 -3.92 4.86
N GLY A 49 -7.02 -3.24 5.72
CA GLY A 49 -5.80 -2.54 5.30
C GLY A 49 -6.01 -1.07 4.92
N THR A 50 -7.22 -0.52 5.15
CA THR A 50 -7.50 0.90 4.95
C THR A 50 -7.19 1.71 6.21
N ARG A 51 -6.59 2.88 6.03
CA ARG A 51 -6.33 3.87 7.09
C ARG A 51 -6.95 5.22 6.78
N TYR A 52 -6.81 5.68 5.55
CA TYR A 52 -7.26 7.00 5.09
C TYR A 52 -8.43 6.92 4.11
N ILE A 53 -8.63 5.79 3.43
CA ILE A 53 -9.75 5.60 2.50
C ILE A 53 -11.00 5.23 3.28
N ALA A 54 -12.08 5.99 3.07
CA ALA A 54 -13.37 5.64 3.63
C ALA A 54 -13.89 4.32 3.03
N PRO A 55 -14.29 3.34 3.85
CA PRO A 55 -14.83 2.06 3.35
C PRO A 55 -16.00 2.23 2.37
N SER A 56 -16.83 3.25 2.57
CA SER A 56 -17.96 3.58 1.68
C SER A 56 -17.53 3.91 0.25
N SER A 57 -16.37 4.58 0.09
CA SER A 57 -15.84 4.91 -1.24
C SER A 57 -15.42 3.64 -2.00
N LEU A 58 -14.80 2.68 -1.31
CA LEU A 58 -14.42 1.40 -1.91
C LEU A 58 -15.64 0.54 -2.24
N LEU A 59 -16.66 0.53 -1.37
CA LEU A 59 -17.92 -0.16 -1.64
C LEU A 59 -18.64 0.42 -2.87
N ALA A 60 -18.64 1.74 -3.03
CA ALA A 60 -19.20 2.39 -4.21
C ALA A 60 -18.46 1.97 -5.50
N LEU A 61 -17.13 1.86 -5.46
CA LEU A 61 -16.32 1.41 -6.60
C LEU A 61 -16.52 -0.08 -6.93
N LEU A 62 -16.76 -0.93 -5.94
CA LEU A 62 -17.09 -2.32 -6.17
C LEU A 62 -18.35 -2.48 -7.00
N ALA A 63 -19.31 -1.53 -6.89
CA ALA A 63 -20.58 -1.53 -7.62
C ALA A 63 -21.23 -2.93 -7.64
N LEU A 64 -21.33 -3.55 -6.46
CA LEU A 64 -21.94 -4.86 -6.32
C LEU A 64 -23.46 -4.75 -6.46
N ASP A 65 -24.00 -5.54 -7.36
CA ASP A 65 -25.45 -5.74 -7.46
C ASP A 65 -25.94 -6.59 -6.27
N SER A 66 -27.18 -6.39 -5.85
CA SER A 66 -27.85 -7.20 -4.81
C SER A 66 -27.94 -8.68 -5.15
N THR A 67 -27.82 -9.02 -6.44
CA THR A 67 -27.82 -10.39 -6.96
C THR A 67 -26.41 -10.98 -7.10
N ALA A 68 -25.35 -10.20 -6.82
CA ALA A 68 -23.97 -10.63 -6.99
C ALA A 68 -23.66 -11.88 -6.18
N SER A 69 -23.06 -12.89 -6.82
CA SER A 69 -22.61 -14.11 -6.18
C SER A 69 -21.12 -14.03 -5.82
N VAL A 70 -20.73 -14.68 -4.72
CA VAL A 70 -19.29 -14.82 -4.37
C VAL A 70 -18.50 -15.58 -5.45
N TRP A 71 -19.18 -16.34 -6.32
CA TRP A 71 -18.58 -17.05 -7.45
C TRP A 71 -18.34 -16.16 -8.69
N ALA A 72 -18.78 -14.90 -8.67
CA ALA A 72 -18.47 -13.93 -9.72
C ALA A 72 -16.96 -13.79 -9.94
N ARG A 73 -16.56 -13.25 -11.10
CA ARG A 73 -15.16 -12.99 -11.41
C ARG A 73 -14.61 -11.91 -10.49
N LEU A 74 -13.54 -12.19 -9.74
CA LEU A 74 -12.95 -11.25 -8.79
C LEU A 74 -12.04 -10.21 -9.47
N GLY A 75 -11.41 -10.56 -10.60
CA GLY A 75 -10.52 -9.64 -11.33
C GLY A 75 -11.14 -8.27 -11.61
N PRO A 76 -12.30 -8.21 -12.30
CA PRO A 76 -12.98 -6.94 -12.58
C PRO A 76 -13.39 -6.14 -11.34
N LEU A 77 -13.60 -6.81 -10.19
CA LEU A 77 -13.88 -6.14 -8.92
C LEU A 77 -12.61 -5.45 -8.38
N GLY A 78 -11.48 -6.16 -8.42
CA GLY A 78 -10.19 -5.60 -8.03
C GLY A 78 -9.77 -4.44 -8.93
N GLU A 79 -9.92 -4.59 -10.25
CA GLU A 79 -9.59 -3.55 -11.22
C GLU A 79 -10.38 -2.25 -10.98
N ARG A 80 -11.68 -2.34 -10.66
CA ARG A 80 -12.49 -1.17 -10.32
C ARG A 80 -12.00 -0.45 -9.07
N VAL A 81 -11.64 -1.21 -8.02
CA VAL A 81 -11.10 -0.62 -6.78
C VAL A 81 -9.71 -0.02 -7.02
N ALA A 82 -8.89 -0.65 -7.87
CA ALA A 82 -7.54 -0.16 -8.23
C ALA A 82 -7.57 1.19 -8.97
N THR A 83 -8.73 1.64 -9.50
CA THR A 83 -8.85 2.98 -10.09
C THR A 83 -8.77 4.11 -9.05
N HIS A 84 -8.95 3.81 -7.77
CA HIS A 84 -8.83 4.81 -6.72
C HIS A 84 -7.36 5.22 -6.52
N ARG A 85 -7.05 6.51 -6.63
CA ARG A 85 -5.67 7.04 -6.61
C ARG A 85 -4.85 6.69 -5.36
N GLN A 86 -5.53 6.45 -4.26
CA GLN A 86 -4.90 6.12 -2.99
C GLN A 86 -4.71 4.60 -2.81
N VAL A 87 -5.23 3.77 -3.72
CA VAL A 87 -5.03 2.32 -3.71
C VAL A 87 -3.73 1.99 -4.43
N GLY A 88 -2.77 1.43 -3.72
CA GLY A 88 -1.53 0.93 -4.29
C GLY A 88 -1.67 -0.51 -4.77
N GLU A 89 -2.24 -1.36 -3.95
CA GLU A 89 -2.50 -2.77 -4.29
C GLU A 89 -3.84 -3.20 -3.72
N VAL A 90 -4.57 -4.04 -4.46
CA VAL A 90 -5.82 -4.61 -4.02
C VAL A 90 -5.88 -6.09 -4.33
N ARG A 91 -6.35 -6.88 -3.36
CA ARG A 91 -6.64 -8.30 -3.51
C ARG A 91 -8.06 -8.57 -3.06
N VAL A 92 -8.82 -9.25 -3.91
CA VAL A 92 -10.18 -9.66 -3.56
C VAL A 92 -10.19 -11.15 -3.32
N ARG A 93 -10.68 -11.57 -2.16
CA ARG A 93 -10.81 -12.97 -1.77
C ARG A 93 -12.24 -13.34 -1.46
N ARG A 94 -12.54 -14.62 -1.57
CA ARG A 94 -13.83 -15.21 -1.19
C ARG A 94 -13.72 -15.84 0.19
N LYS A 95 -14.74 -15.60 1.00
CA LYS A 95 -14.99 -16.33 2.26
C LYS A 95 -16.41 -16.83 2.20
N LEU A 96 -16.51 -18.13 1.91
CA LEU A 96 -17.82 -18.78 1.78
C LEU A 96 -18.63 -18.71 3.08
N PRO A 97 -19.97 -18.67 3.01
CA PRO A 97 -20.75 -18.80 1.79
C PRO A 97 -21.03 -17.48 1.04
N GLY A 98 -21.01 -16.32 1.68
CA GLY A 98 -21.52 -15.07 1.12
C GLY A 98 -20.70 -13.82 1.49
N THR A 99 -19.38 -13.96 1.73
CA THR A 99 -18.51 -12.85 2.10
C THR A 99 -17.40 -12.64 1.06
N LEU A 100 -17.16 -11.39 0.68
CA LEU A 100 -15.97 -10.98 -0.04
C LEU A 100 -15.04 -10.26 0.93
N ILE A 101 -13.75 -10.58 0.87
CA ILE A 101 -12.70 -9.88 1.61
C ILE A 101 -11.94 -9.03 0.61
N LEU A 102 -11.91 -7.72 0.86
CA LEU A 102 -11.16 -6.75 0.09
C LEU A 102 -9.92 -6.34 0.91
N GLU A 103 -8.77 -6.89 0.55
CA GLU A 103 -7.48 -6.52 1.12
C GLU A 103 -6.91 -5.37 0.30
N VAL A 104 -6.75 -4.21 0.92
CA VAL A 104 -6.25 -2.99 0.27
C VAL A 104 -4.95 -2.57 0.91
N ARG A 105 -3.96 -2.27 0.09
CA ARG A 105 -2.75 -1.57 0.50
C ARG A 105 -2.84 -0.14 -0.02
N GLU A 106 -2.92 0.80 0.91
CA GLU A 106 -2.98 2.22 0.57
C GLU A 106 -1.60 2.79 0.20
N ASN A 107 -1.58 3.74 -0.73
CA ASN A 107 -0.47 4.66 -0.89
C ASN A 107 -0.53 5.64 0.28
N LEU A 108 0.47 5.56 1.16
CA LEU A 108 0.51 6.38 2.36
C LEU A 108 1.18 7.73 2.07
N PRO A 109 0.71 8.81 2.68
CA PRO A 109 1.38 10.09 2.58
C PRO A 109 2.76 10.02 3.26
N VAL A 110 3.74 10.63 2.61
CA VAL A 110 5.09 10.80 3.17
C VAL A 110 5.38 12.23 3.58
N ALA A 111 4.62 13.17 3.04
CA ALA A 111 4.70 14.57 3.44
C ALA A 111 3.43 15.33 3.07
N LEU A 112 3.21 16.44 3.76
CA LEU A 112 2.30 17.50 3.35
C LEU A 112 3.12 18.61 2.68
N VAL A 113 2.68 19.10 1.54
CA VAL A 113 3.33 20.19 0.81
C VAL A 113 2.49 21.45 0.91
N GLU A 114 3.13 22.57 1.26
CA GLU A 114 2.47 23.88 1.27
C GLU A 114 2.05 24.28 -0.15
N SER A 115 0.78 24.67 -0.31
CA SER A 115 0.24 25.23 -1.54
C SER A 115 -0.59 26.48 -1.24
N PRO A 116 -0.89 27.34 -2.22
CA PRO A 116 -1.75 28.53 -2.01
C PRO A 116 -3.14 28.19 -1.44
N GLU A 117 -3.60 26.97 -1.69
CA GLU A 117 -4.93 26.48 -1.27
C GLU A 117 -4.89 25.72 0.07
N GLY A 118 -3.70 25.54 0.65
CA GLY A 118 -3.49 24.80 1.89
C GLY A 118 -2.50 23.65 1.74
N LEU A 119 -2.52 22.72 2.68
CA LEU A 119 -1.61 21.57 2.69
C LEU A 119 -2.14 20.46 1.78
N VAL A 120 -1.28 19.90 0.94
CA VAL A 120 -1.59 18.81 0.02
C VAL A 120 -0.73 17.59 0.35
N ALA A 121 -1.37 16.43 0.50
CA ALA A 121 -0.68 15.18 0.81
C ALA A 121 -0.03 14.56 -0.44
N TYR A 122 1.23 14.13 -0.30
CA TYR A 122 2.00 13.47 -1.35
C TYR A 122 2.57 12.13 -0.89
N ASP A 123 2.64 11.17 -1.82
CA ASP A 123 3.39 9.92 -1.63
C ASP A 123 4.87 10.06 -2.03
N GLY A 124 5.66 8.98 -1.85
CA GLY A 124 7.09 8.95 -2.20
C GLY A 124 7.38 9.12 -3.70
N ASP A 125 6.42 8.81 -4.56
CA ASP A 125 6.50 9.02 -6.02
C ASP A 125 6.11 10.45 -6.44
N ALA A 126 5.90 11.35 -5.49
CA ALA A 126 5.43 12.72 -5.70
C ALA A 126 4.04 12.81 -6.36
N ARG A 127 3.17 11.81 -6.13
CA ARG A 127 1.77 11.84 -6.55
C ARG A 127 0.92 12.46 -5.45
N VAL A 128 -0.05 13.27 -5.88
CA VAL A 128 -1.04 13.83 -4.96
C VAL A 128 -1.99 12.74 -4.49
N LEU A 129 -2.17 12.64 -3.19
CA LEU A 129 -3.15 11.78 -2.56
C LEU A 129 -4.45 12.55 -2.26
N PRO A 130 -5.62 11.96 -2.46
CA PRO A 130 -6.91 12.60 -2.19
C PRO A 130 -7.24 12.56 -0.68
N ILE A 131 -6.33 13.07 0.14
CA ILE A 131 -6.47 13.18 1.59
C ILE A 131 -6.63 14.66 1.92
N ASP A 132 -7.67 14.99 2.66
CA ASP A 132 -7.88 16.33 3.19
C ASP A 132 -7.30 16.42 4.61
N PRO A 133 -6.15 17.12 4.79
CA PRO A 133 -5.50 17.21 6.09
C PRO A 133 -6.33 18.02 7.12
N SER A 134 -7.31 18.80 6.67
CA SER A 134 -8.20 19.55 7.57
C SER A 134 -9.24 18.65 8.27
N ARG A 135 -9.53 17.49 7.67
CA ARG A 135 -10.52 16.53 8.16
C ARG A 135 -9.92 15.27 8.72
N THR A 136 -8.72 14.94 8.27
CA THR A 136 -8.04 13.71 8.66
C THR A 136 -6.69 14.06 9.26
N ALA A 137 -6.43 13.64 10.49
CA ALA A 137 -5.13 13.83 11.11
C ALA A 137 -4.06 13.04 10.34
N VAL A 138 -3.11 13.77 9.76
CA VAL A 138 -1.98 13.22 9.00
C VAL A 138 -0.71 13.65 9.70
N ASP A 139 -0.04 12.71 10.36
CA ASP A 139 1.20 12.95 11.09
C ASP A 139 2.40 12.61 10.18
N VAL A 140 2.79 13.59 9.37
CA VAL A 140 3.92 13.50 8.44
C VAL A 140 4.59 14.87 8.34
N PRO A 141 5.87 14.93 7.91
CA PRO A 141 6.58 16.18 7.73
C PRO A 141 5.89 17.16 6.77
N VAL A 142 6.11 18.46 6.98
CA VAL A 142 5.65 19.52 6.09
C VAL A 142 6.80 19.97 5.20
N LEU A 143 6.56 20.07 3.89
CA LEU A 143 7.49 20.60 2.90
C LEU A 143 7.02 21.98 2.45
N ALA A 144 7.91 22.97 2.47
CA ALA A 144 7.62 24.32 1.97
C ALA A 144 7.35 24.38 0.46
N ARG A 145 7.75 23.36 -0.28
CA ARG A 145 7.47 23.24 -1.72
C ARG A 145 7.51 21.78 -2.16
N ARG A 146 6.87 21.45 -3.28
CA ARG A 146 6.98 20.14 -3.91
C ARG A 146 8.39 19.92 -4.43
N ASP A 147 9.03 18.85 -3.98
CA ASP A 147 10.35 18.42 -4.43
C ASP A 147 10.42 16.89 -4.41
N SER A 148 10.61 16.28 -5.59
CA SER A 148 10.58 14.81 -5.71
C SER A 148 11.77 14.13 -5.04
N SER A 149 12.92 14.81 -4.91
CA SER A 149 14.08 14.24 -4.22
C SER A 149 13.83 14.18 -2.71
N ALA A 150 13.26 15.26 -2.15
CA ALA A 150 12.90 15.30 -0.74
C ALA A 150 11.80 14.27 -0.41
N LEU A 151 10.79 14.13 -1.27
CA LEU A 151 9.71 13.13 -1.07
C LEU A 151 10.25 11.70 -1.11
N ARG A 152 11.17 11.38 -2.02
CA ARG A 152 11.84 10.07 -2.05
C ARG A 152 12.70 9.85 -0.81
N LEU A 153 13.51 10.82 -0.40
CA LEU A 153 14.29 10.73 0.82
C LEU A 153 13.40 10.45 2.04
N LEU A 154 12.28 11.14 2.16
CA LEU A 154 11.34 10.92 3.26
C LEU A 154 10.68 9.54 3.19
N ASP A 155 10.36 9.04 1.99
CA ASP A 155 9.79 7.70 1.83
C ASP A 155 10.80 6.61 2.19
N ASP A 156 12.05 6.75 1.73
CA ASP A 156 13.14 5.84 2.08
C ASP A 156 13.41 5.86 3.59
N LEU A 157 13.46 7.03 4.22
CA LEU A 157 13.60 7.14 5.68
C LEU A 157 12.41 6.51 6.41
N ARG A 158 11.20 6.70 5.93
CA ARG A 158 10.00 6.07 6.51
C ARG A 158 10.06 4.54 6.46
N LEU A 159 10.62 3.99 5.37
CA LEU A 159 10.72 2.54 5.15
C LEU A 159 11.89 1.91 5.89
N PHE A 160 13.05 2.54 5.86
CA PHE A 160 14.30 1.96 6.36
C PHE A 160 14.70 2.45 7.76
N GLU A 161 14.34 3.69 8.10
CA GLU A 161 14.67 4.35 9.37
C GLU A 161 13.45 5.02 10.01
N PRO A 162 12.36 4.27 10.31
CA PRO A 162 11.11 4.85 10.82
C PRO A 162 11.27 5.73 12.07
N PRO A 163 12.16 5.40 13.05
CA PRO A 163 12.36 6.24 14.22
C PRO A 163 12.98 7.60 13.87
N LEU A 164 13.82 7.65 12.84
CA LEU A 164 14.43 8.89 12.37
C LEU A 164 13.40 9.73 11.61
N TYR A 165 12.65 9.09 10.71
CA TYR A 165 11.55 9.74 10.00
C TYR A 165 10.53 10.40 10.96
N ALA A 166 10.13 9.71 12.02
CA ALA A 166 9.17 10.22 13.01
C ALA A 166 9.64 11.48 13.76
N ARG A 167 10.95 11.78 13.71
CA ARG A 167 11.51 13.00 14.31
C ARG A 167 11.47 14.20 13.39
N ILE A 168 11.25 13.98 12.08
CA ILE A 168 11.24 15.05 11.07
C ILE A 168 9.90 15.77 11.14
N SER A 169 9.94 17.09 11.29
CA SER A 169 8.75 17.92 11.34
C SER A 169 8.57 18.79 10.10
N ASP A 170 9.68 19.30 9.53
CA ASP A 170 9.62 20.30 8.47
C ASP A 170 10.83 20.16 7.53
N VAL A 171 10.62 20.47 6.24
CA VAL A 171 11.68 20.51 5.23
C VAL A 171 11.56 21.81 4.43
N ARG A 172 12.58 22.64 4.50
CA ARG A 172 12.68 23.92 3.78
C ARG A 172 13.93 23.97 2.92
N TRP A 173 13.99 24.94 2.05
CA TRP A 173 15.16 25.19 1.20
C TRP A 173 15.77 26.55 1.54
N ASP A 174 17.10 26.61 1.53
CA ASP A 174 17.82 27.87 1.60
C ASP A 174 17.91 28.52 0.22
N GLU A 175 18.38 29.78 0.18
CA GLU A 175 18.50 30.58 -1.05
C GLU A 175 19.43 29.92 -2.09
N ARG A 176 20.35 29.07 -1.67
CA ARG A 176 21.31 28.35 -2.53
C ARG A 176 20.78 26.96 -2.96
N GLY A 177 19.52 26.63 -2.63
CA GLY A 177 18.89 25.38 -2.97
C GLY A 177 19.28 24.22 -2.06
N GLY A 178 20.00 24.48 -0.97
CA GLY A 178 20.27 23.47 0.07
C GLY A 178 19.01 23.14 0.86
N MET A 179 18.87 21.87 1.21
CA MET A 179 17.73 21.39 1.98
C MET A 179 18.03 21.53 3.48
N ARG A 180 17.07 22.07 4.22
CA ARG A 180 17.08 22.20 5.68
C ARG A 180 15.98 21.33 6.24
N VAL A 181 16.35 20.27 6.93
CA VAL A 181 15.43 19.31 7.56
C VAL A 181 15.42 19.58 9.06
N LEU A 182 14.27 19.91 9.59
CA LEU A 182 14.07 20.13 11.01
C LEU A 182 13.60 18.83 11.68
N LEU A 183 14.41 18.33 12.60
CA LEU A 183 14.06 17.23 13.48
C LEU A 183 13.78 17.77 14.89
N THR A 184 13.23 16.92 15.76
CA THR A 184 13.04 17.28 17.16
C THR A 184 14.37 17.68 17.79
N GLY A 185 14.57 19.00 17.99
CA GLY A 185 15.77 19.56 18.64
C GLY A 185 17.04 19.61 17.78
N LEU A 186 16.99 19.31 16.47
CA LEU A 186 18.15 19.26 15.60
C LEU A 186 17.80 19.78 14.20
N LEU A 187 18.64 20.68 13.65
CA LEU A 187 18.58 21.07 12.25
C LEU A 187 19.62 20.29 11.45
N VAL A 188 19.18 19.65 10.37
CA VAL A 188 20.07 18.95 9.44
C VAL A 188 20.10 19.68 8.10
N ARG A 189 21.31 19.99 7.61
CA ARG A 189 21.52 20.52 6.26
C ARG A 189 21.88 19.40 5.32
N ALA A 190 21.17 19.29 4.22
CA ALA A 190 21.34 18.26 3.22
C ALA A 190 21.31 18.86 1.81
N THR A 191 21.57 18.04 0.81
CA THR A 191 21.42 18.37 -0.61
C THR A 191 20.31 17.54 -1.23
N ALA A 192 19.84 17.91 -2.41
CA ALA A 192 18.86 17.12 -3.17
C ALA A 192 19.34 15.69 -3.51
N GLY A 193 20.65 15.43 -3.49
CA GLY A 193 21.24 14.11 -3.71
C GLY A 193 21.53 13.32 -2.43
N THR A 194 21.12 13.79 -1.27
CA THR A 194 21.30 13.06 0.00
C THR A 194 20.42 11.83 0.03
N THR A 195 21.02 10.64 0.20
CA THR A 195 20.30 9.37 0.33
C THR A 195 19.87 9.13 1.78
N ALA A 196 18.97 8.18 2.00
CA ALA A 196 18.52 7.82 3.34
C ALA A 196 19.67 7.26 4.20
N GLU A 197 20.58 6.47 3.61
CA GLU A 197 21.77 5.94 4.29
C GLU A 197 22.66 7.08 4.75
N ARG A 198 22.93 8.05 3.85
CA ARG A 198 23.73 9.23 4.21
C ARG A 198 23.06 10.06 5.29
N PHE A 199 21.73 10.19 5.24
CA PHE A 199 20.98 10.92 6.25
C PHE A 199 21.03 10.19 7.62
N ALA A 200 20.98 8.87 7.64
CA ALA A 200 21.02 8.06 8.85
C ALA A 200 22.39 8.13 9.58
N GLU A 201 23.45 8.55 8.90
CA GLU A 201 24.76 8.77 9.54
C GLU A 201 24.73 9.85 10.64
N ILE A 202 23.67 10.65 10.74
CA ILE A 202 23.50 11.57 11.87
C ILE A 202 23.36 10.83 13.21
N LEU A 203 22.80 9.61 13.20
CA LEU A 203 22.55 8.84 14.42
C LEU A 203 23.82 8.50 15.21
N PRO A 204 24.88 7.90 14.61
CA PRO A 204 26.13 7.68 15.31
C PRO A 204 26.82 8.98 15.75
N VAL A 205 26.66 10.07 14.99
CA VAL A 205 27.22 11.37 15.38
C VAL A 205 26.50 11.93 16.62
N GLU A 206 25.16 11.89 16.65
CA GLU A 206 24.40 12.29 17.84
C GLU A 206 24.77 11.45 19.07
N GLN A 207 24.95 10.13 18.90
CA GLN A 207 25.35 9.24 19.98
C GLN A 207 26.76 9.56 20.52
N ASP A 208 27.70 9.87 19.63
CA ASP A 208 29.07 10.25 20.06
C ASP A 208 29.09 11.58 20.80
N LEU A 209 28.36 12.59 20.30
CA LEU A 209 28.21 13.87 20.97
C LEU A 209 27.54 13.72 22.33
N ALA A 210 26.49 12.91 22.42
CA ALA A 210 25.80 12.64 23.70
C ALA A 210 26.72 11.97 24.72
N ARG A 211 27.58 11.02 24.32
CA ARG A 211 28.62 10.42 25.19
C ARG A 211 29.62 11.46 25.73
N ARG A 212 29.88 12.50 24.98
CA ARG A 212 30.75 13.61 25.37
C ARG A 212 30.03 14.69 26.17
N GLY A 213 28.73 14.50 26.44
CA GLY A 213 27.91 15.50 27.16
C GLY A 213 27.58 16.76 26.35
N VAL A 214 27.71 16.70 25.03
CA VAL A 214 27.49 17.81 24.11
C VAL A 214 26.27 17.55 23.25
N ARG A 215 25.50 18.60 22.93
CA ARG A 215 24.37 18.51 21.99
C ARG A 215 24.70 19.29 20.71
N ALA A 216 24.36 18.69 19.59
CA ALA A 216 24.40 19.40 18.32
C ALA A 216 23.09 20.20 18.14
N ARG A 217 23.24 21.45 17.73
CA ARG A 217 22.11 22.27 17.27
C ARG A 217 21.90 22.11 15.77
N GLU A 218 22.97 21.89 15.01
CA GLU A 218 22.95 21.72 13.57
C GLU A 218 23.97 20.68 13.12
N LEU A 219 23.57 19.78 12.18
CA LEU A 219 24.46 18.87 11.47
C LEU A 219 24.42 19.19 9.98
N ASP A 220 25.61 19.30 9.36
CA ASP A 220 25.73 19.61 7.94
C ASP A 220 26.25 18.40 7.17
N LEU A 221 25.39 17.78 6.37
CA LEU A 221 25.64 16.59 5.53
C LEU A 221 26.07 16.92 4.09
N ARG A 222 26.18 18.20 3.73
CA ARG A 222 26.51 18.63 2.36
C ARG A 222 27.93 18.27 1.93
N TYR A 223 28.79 17.97 2.87
CA TYR A 223 30.15 17.50 2.63
C TYR A 223 30.18 15.98 2.47
N ARG A 224 30.89 15.49 1.46
CA ARG A 224 30.81 14.08 1.05
C ARG A 224 31.33 13.12 2.11
N ASP A 225 32.47 13.45 2.74
CA ASP A 225 33.22 12.52 3.59
C ASP A 225 33.23 12.94 5.07
N GLN A 226 32.44 13.94 5.44
CA GLN A 226 32.38 14.43 6.81
C GLN A 226 31.03 15.03 7.15
N ILE A 227 30.68 14.99 8.43
CA ILE A 227 29.53 15.67 8.99
C ILE A 227 30.06 16.79 9.90
N VAL A 228 29.69 18.02 9.61
CA VAL A 228 30.06 19.18 10.42
C VAL A 228 28.99 19.44 11.45
N ALA A 229 29.34 19.33 12.73
CA ALA A 229 28.45 19.60 13.83
C ALA A 229 28.65 21.02 14.36
N ARG A 230 27.55 21.78 14.52
CA ARG A 230 27.50 22.99 15.34
C ARG A 230 26.93 22.63 16.69
N ILE A 231 27.70 22.81 17.71
CA ILE A 231 27.34 22.52 19.10
C ILE A 231 26.81 23.79 19.78
N GLU A 232 26.03 23.62 20.84
CA GLU A 232 25.60 24.70 21.74
C GLU A 232 26.77 25.19 22.58
#